data_aefbb70a444b37f09815b492e195a847
#
_entry.id   aefbb70a444b37f09815b492e195a847
#
_cell.length_a   1.000
_cell.length_b   1.000
_cell.length_c   1.000
_cell.angle_alpha   90.00
_cell.angle_beta   90.00
_cell.angle_gamma   90.00
#
_symmetry.space_group_name_H-M   'P 1'
#
loop_
_entity.id
_entity.type
_entity.pdbx_description
1 polymer ?
#
loop_
_entity_poly.entity_id
_entity_poly.type
_entity_poly.pdbx_seq_one_letter_code
_entity_poly.pdbx_strand_id
1 'polypeptide(L)'
;SAASDVYKRQTYKPFGAHMKPDYAVFVEGTDEVAAKYASILAITLSSIKQYYDEKYDRNNFIKNVVLDNVLPGDVHVKARELHFSADISRVVLLIRILSTNDVSAYDVIQNLFPDKSKDFVFNITESDIVLVKEVANGVESKDLEKLARSISDTLSSEFYTRVTVGIGTVVEGVKDLARSFKEAQIAVSYTHLRAHETGAYL
;
A
#
# COMPACT_ATOMS: atom_id res chain seq x y z
N SER A 1 36.35 6.96 -31.57
CA SER A 1 36.58 6.36 -30.30
C SER A 1 35.48 5.36 -29.99
N ALA A 2 35.81 4.22 -29.37
CA ALA A 2 34.95 3.05 -29.21
C ALA A 2 33.60 3.32 -28.52
N ALA A 3 33.46 4.33 -27.66
CA ALA A 3 32.20 4.66 -26.98
C ALA A 3 31.16 5.27 -27.93
N SER A 4 31.55 5.95 -28.98
CA SER A 4 30.63 6.55 -29.97
C SER A 4 30.06 5.52 -30.94
N ASP A 5 30.73 4.38 -31.14
CA ASP A 5 30.30 3.34 -32.07
C ASP A 5 29.31 2.36 -31.46
N VAL A 6 29.27 2.25 -30.12
CA VAL A 6 28.27 1.41 -29.40
C VAL A 6 26.88 1.96 -29.56
N TYR A 7 26.70 3.28 -29.52
CA TYR A 7 25.38 3.93 -29.68
C TYR A 7 24.81 3.89 -31.09
N LYS A 8 25.64 3.63 -32.11
CA LYS A 8 25.18 3.58 -33.52
C LYS A 8 24.53 2.27 -33.95
N ARG A 9 24.55 1.25 -33.08
CA ARG A 9 24.00 -0.07 -33.37
C ARG A 9 22.78 -0.44 -32.49
N GLN A 10 22.01 0.54 -32.09
CA GLN A 10 20.86 0.34 -31.19
C GLN A 10 19.59 0.93 -31.78
N THR A 11 18.51 0.24 -31.63
CA THR A 11 17.15 0.71 -31.95
C THR A 11 16.48 1.19 -30.68
N TYR A 12 16.01 2.43 -30.66
CA TYR A 12 15.32 3.04 -29.52
C TYR A 12 13.82 3.10 -29.78
N LYS A 13 13.02 2.86 -28.72
CA LYS A 13 11.59 3.06 -28.73
C LYS A 13 11.16 3.78 -27.46
N PRO A 14 10.54 4.98 -27.56
CA PRO A 14 10.03 5.68 -26.38
C PRO A 14 8.77 4.99 -25.85
N PHE A 15 8.56 5.07 -24.53
CA PHE A 15 7.34 4.62 -23.86
C PHE A 15 7.05 5.50 -22.64
N GLY A 16 5.79 5.51 -22.18
CA GLY A 16 5.34 6.33 -21.06
C GLY A 16 3.89 6.79 -21.23
N ALA A 17 3.53 7.92 -20.62
CA ALA A 17 2.21 8.51 -20.74
C ALA A 17 1.91 9.00 -22.17
N HIS A 18 0.64 8.94 -22.58
CA HIS A 18 0.19 9.15 -23.97
C HIS A 18 0.67 10.43 -24.69
N MET A 19 1.06 11.47 -23.96
CA MET A 19 1.48 12.74 -24.58
C MET A 19 2.95 13.13 -24.34
N LYS A 20 3.64 12.48 -23.39
CA LYS A 20 5.07 12.70 -23.15
C LYS A 20 5.71 11.37 -22.76
N PRO A 21 6.57 10.81 -23.62
CA PRO A 21 7.33 9.64 -23.26
C PRO A 21 8.36 10.02 -22.19
N ASP A 22 8.29 9.35 -21.03
CA ASP A 22 9.20 9.58 -19.90
C ASP A 22 10.44 8.69 -19.98
N TYR A 23 10.37 7.62 -20.77
CA TYR A 23 11.37 6.57 -20.87
C TYR A 23 11.60 6.15 -22.30
N ALA A 24 12.74 5.51 -22.55
CA ALA A 24 13.02 4.83 -23.80
C ALA A 24 13.65 3.46 -23.51
N VAL A 25 13.21 2.44 -24.22
CA VAL A 25 13.87 1.14 -24.29
C VAL A 25 14.81 1.12 -25.51
N PHE A 26 15.91 0.44 -25.39
CA PHE A 26 16.80 0.19 -26.52
C PHE A 26 17.11 -1.30 -26.67
N VAL A 27 17.31 -1.71 -27.90
CA VAL A 27 17.70 -3.07 -28.30
C VAL A 27 18.92 -2.98 -29.19
N GLU A 28 19.91 -3.82 -28.97
CA GLU A 28 21.06 -3.91 -29.85
C GLU A 28 20.65 -4.37 -31.26
N GLY A 29 21.19 -3.72 -32.26
CA GLY A 29 20.85 -3.93 -33.66
C GLY A 29 20.03 -2.78 -34.25
N THR A 30 20.10 -2.69 -35.60
CA THR A 30 19.38 -1.66 -36.37
C THR A 30 18.52 -2.29 -37.48
N ASP A 31 18.33 -3.59 -37.42
CA ASP A 31 17.54 -4.36 -38.36
C ASP A 31 16.04 -4.37 -37.99
N GLU A 32 15.24 -4.96 -38.84
CA GLU A 32 13.79 -5.07 -38.61
C GLU A 32 13.43 -5.92 -37.37
N VAL A 33 14.29 -6.87 -37.03
CA VAL A 33 14.12 -7.72 -35.85
C VAL A 33 14.31 -6.92 -34.57
N ALA A 34 15.37 -6.10 -34.49
CA ALA A 34 15.61 -5.20 -33.38
C ALA A 34 14.46 -4.18 -33.22
N ALA A 35 13.92 -3.66 -34.31
CA ALA A 35 12.79 -2.75 -34.29
C ALA A 35 11.49 -3.42 -33.76
N LYS A 36 11.24 -4.68 -34.14
CA LYS A 36 10.12 -5.47 -33.60
C LYS A 36 10.26 -5.73 -32.11
N TYR A 37 11.44 -6.16 -31.65
CA TYR A 37 11.69 -6.37 -30.22
C TYR A 37 11.55 -5.09 -29.41
N ALA A 38 12.12 -3.97 -29.87
CA ALA A 38 11.98 -2.67 -29.21
C ALA A 38 10.51 -2.24 -29.10
N SER A 39 9.70 -2.52 -30.12
CA SER A 39 8.27 -2.21 -30.12
C SER A 39 7.49 -3.08 -29.12
N ILE A 40 7.75 -4.39 -29.09
CA ILE A 40 7.11 -5.30 -28.12
C ILE A 40 7.48 -4.89 -26.69
N LEU A 41 8.75 -4.64 -26.42
CA LEU A 41 9.23 -4.20 -25.12
C LEU A 41 8.59 -2.87 -24.70
N ALA A 42 8.52 -1.88 -25.60
CA ALA A 42 7.90 -0.59 -25.31
C ALA A 42 6.41 -0.73 -24.92
N ILE A 43 5.64 -1.56 -25.65
CA ILE A 43 4.23 -1.84 -25.34
C ILE A 43 4.10 -2.53 -23.98
N THR A 44 4.90 -3.56 -23.74
CA THR A 44 4.88 -4.32 -22.48
C THR A 44 5.24 -3.44 -21.30
N LEU A 45 6.31 -2.65 -21.42
CA LEU A 45 6.75 -1.73 -20.35
C LEU A 45 5.75 -0.60 -20.11
N SER A 46 5.09 -0.09 -21.15
CA SER A 46 3.98 0.87 -20.99
C SER A 46 2.83 0.28 -20.18
N SER A 47 2.42 -0.95 -20.46
CA SER A 47 1.35 -1.64 -19.74
C SER A 47 1.74 -1.90 -18.27
N ILE A 48 2.97 -2.32 -18.02
CA ILE A 48 3.50 -2.52 -16.67
C ILE A 48 3.52 -1.20 -15.90
N LYS A 49 4.04 -0.13 -16.53
CA LYS A 49 4.06 1.21 -15.93
C LYS A 49 2.67 1.68 -15.56
N GLN A 50 1.72 1.59 -16.50
CA GLN A 50 0.33 1.97 -16.23
C GLN A 50 -0.25 1.22 -15.04
N TYR A 51 -0.04 -0.09 -14.96
CA TYR A 51 -0.48 -0.91 -13.82
C TYR A 51 0.10 -0.43 -12.49
N TYR A 52 1.40 -0.07 -12.46
CA TYR A 52 2.04 0.44 -11.24
C TYR A 52 1.55 1.84 -10.88
N ASP A 53 1.35 2.72 -11.86
CA ASP A 53 0.83 4.08 -11.64
C ASP A 53 -0.59 4.03 -11.05
N GLU A 54 -1.50 3.24 -11.64
CA GLU A 54 -2.85 3.06 -11.11
C GLU A 54 -2.86 2.53 -9.67
N LYS A 55 -1.99 1.57 -9.38
CA LYS A 55 -1.85 1.00 -8.04
C LYS A 55 -1.31 2.01 -7.04
N TYR A 56 -0.32 2.81 -7.44
CA TYR A 56 0.24 3.88 -6.61
C TYR A 56 -0.81 4.95 -6.33
N ASP A 57 -1.60 5.31 -7.32
CA ASP A 57 -2.67 6.29 -7.20
C ASP A 57 -3.79 5.81 -6.26
N ARG A 58 -4.18 4.54 -6.31
CA ARG A 58 -5.14 3.95 -5.37
C ARG A 58 -4.61 3.96 -3.94
N ASN A 59 -3.36 3.55 -3.71
CA ASN A 59 -2.74 3.57 -2.38
C ASN A 59 -2.68 5.00 -1.82
N ASN A 60 -2.27 5.98 -2.63
CA ASN A 60 -2.23 7.39 -2.24
C ASN A 60 -3.63 7.94 -1.96
N PHE A 61 -4.62 7.59 -2.78
CA PHE A 61 -6.00 7.98 -2.55
C PHE A 61 -6.50 7.47 -1.19
N ILE A 62 -6.37 6.18 -0.92
CA ILE A 62 -6.79 5.58 0.36
C ILE A 62 -6.03 6.20 1.54
N LYS A 63 -4.72 6.39 1.42
CA LYS A 63 -3.92 7.07 2.44
C LYS A 63 -4.45 8.47 2.73
N ASN A 64 -4.76 9.25 1.71
CA ASN A 64 -5.28 10.60 1.87
C ASN A 64 -6.69 10.61 2.48
N VAL A 65 -7.55 9.66 2.14
CA VAL A 65 -8.88 9.52 2.76
C VAL A 65 -8.75 9.16 4.24
N VAL A 66 -7.89 8.20 4.59
CA VAL A 66 -7.62 7.81 5.99
C VAL A 66 -7.11 9.00 6.82
N LEU A 67 -6.27 9.84 6.22
CA LEU A 67 -5.72 11.05 6.87
C LEU A 67 -6.65 12.26 6.86
N ASP A 68 -7.88 12.12 6.36
CA ASP A 68 -8.87 13.21 6.26
C ASP A 68 -8.44 14.37 5.32
N ASN A 69 -7.59 14.05 4.33
CA ASN A 69 -7.03 15.02 3.38
C ASN A 69 -7.85 15.15 2.08
N VAL A 70 -8.97 14.43 1.97
CA VAL A 70 -9.88 14.47 0.80
C VAL A 70 -11.23 15.00 1.23
N LEU A 71 -11.73 16.00 0.51
CA LEU A 71 -13.06 16.53 0.80
C LEU A 71 -14.13 15.43 0.61
N PRO A 72 -15.11 15.31 1.52
CA PRO A 72 -16.13 14.25 1.46
C PRO A 72 -16.87 14.20 0.12
N GLY A 73 -17.10 15.34 -0.54
CA GLY A 73 -17.73 15.43 -1.85
C GLY A 73 -16.88 14.86 -2.98
N ASP A 74 -15.56 14.86 -2.86
CA ASP A 74 -14.62 14.40 -3.89
C ASP A 74 -14.30 12.91 -3.78
N VAL A 75 -14.56 12.30 -2.61
CA VAL A 75 -14.21 10.91 -2.36
C VAL A 75 -14.82 9.95 -3.38
N HIS A 76 -16.13 10.09 -3.65
CA HIS A 76 -16.81 9.22 -4.61
C HIS A 76 -16.39 9.48 -6.07
N VAL A 77 -16.08 10.72 -6.41
CA VAL A 77 -15.60 11.09 -7.76
C VAL A 77 -14.25 10.44 -8.00
N LYS A 78 -13.31 10.64 -7.08
CA LYS A 78 -11.95 10.06 -7.17
C LYS A 78 -11.95 8.54 -7.12
N ALA A 79 -12.80 7.94 -6.27
CA ALA A 79 -12.95 6.49 -6.23
C ALA A 79 -13.38 5.92 -7.57
N ARG A 80 -14.32 6.58 -8.26
CA ARG A 80 -14.77 6.18 -9.60
C ARG A 80 -13.68 6.33 -10.66
N GLU A 81 -12.94 7.44 -10.65
CA GLU A 81 -11.81 7.67 -11.57
C GLU A 81 -10.73 6.60 -11.42
N LEU A 82 -10.48 6.15 -10.20
CA LEU A 82 -9.50 5.11 -9.89
C LEU A 82 -10.06 3.68 -9.99
N HIS A 83 -11.28 3.50 -10.49
CA HIS A 83 -11.97 2.21 -10.54
C HIS A 83 -11.95 1.47 -9.20
N PHE A 84 -12.17 2.23 -8.13
CA PHE A 84 -12.14 1.74 -6.75
C PHE A 84 -13.57 1.61 -6.21
N SER A 85 -13.89 0.43 -5.65
CA SER A 85 -15.21 0.18 -5.06
C SER A 85 -15.36 0.96 -3.74
N ALA A 86 -16.16 2.03 -3.77
CA ALA A 86 -16.34 2.92 -2.63
C ALA A 86 -17.25 2.34 -1.53
N ASP A 87 -18.21 1.50 -1.91
CA ASP A 87 -19.30 1.02 -1.03
C ASP A 87 -19.06 -0.44 -0.58
N ILE A 88 -17.86 -0.72 -0.11
CA ILE A 88 -17.47 -2.03 0.45
C ILE A 88 -17.05 -1.83 1.90
N SER A 89 -17.46 -2.76 2.75
CA SER A 89 -17.13 -2.74 4.18
C SER A 89 -15.62 -2.92 4.39
N ARG A 90 -15.04 -2.00 5.16
CA ARG A 90 -13.62 -1.99 5.51
C ARG A 90 -13.41 -1.64 6.97
N VAL A 91 -12.28 -2.06 7.49
CA VAL A 91 -11.80 -1.68 8.82
C VAL A 91 -10.37 -1.17 8.71
N VAL A 92 -10.04 -0.19 9.54
CA VAL A 92 -8.67 0.31 9.66
C VAL A 92 -8.02 -0.30 10.90
N LEU A 93 -6.86 -0.92 10.72
CA LEU A 93 -5.99 -1.34 11.81
C LEU A 93 -4.74 -0.45 11.81
N LEU A 94 -4.40 0.07 12.97
CA LEU A 94 -3.13 0.78 13.20
C LEU A 94 -2.17 -0.14 13.95
N ILE A 95 -1.04 -0.44 13.31
CA ILE A 95 0.03 -1.25 13.87
C ILE A 95 1.15 -0.31 14.27
N ARG A 96 1.38 -0.16 15.58
CA ARG A 96 2.46 0.65 16.14
C ARG A 96 3.62 -0.23 16.54
N ILE A 97 4.79 0.05 15.98
CA ILE A 97 6.04 -0.63 16.29
C ILE A 97 6.57 -0.07 17.63
N LEU A 98 6.79 -0.94 18.61
CA LEU A 98 7.35 -0.60 19.91
C LEU A 98 8.85 -0.87 19.97
N SER A 99 9.29 -1.94 19.33
CA SER A 99 10.69 -2.27 19.12
C SER A 99 10.86 -3.11 17.87
N THR A 100 11.91 -2.87 17.11
CA THR A 100 12.20 -3.57 15.87
C THR A 100 13.61 -4.12 15.86
N ASN A 101 13.79 -5.18 15.07
CA ASN A 101 15.07 -5.63 14.55
C ASN A 101 15.27 -5.11 13.13
N ASP A 102 16.30 -5.60 12.43
CA ASP A 102 16.67 -5.17 11.08
C ASP A 102 15.61 -5.48 9.98
N VAL A 103 14.54 -6.19 10.33
CA VAL A 103 13.47 -6.57 9.38
C VAL A 103 12.40 -5.48 9.31
N SER A 104 12.03 -5.11 8.10
CA SER A 104 10.95 -4.17 7.85
C SER A 104 9.58 -4.79 8.19
N ALA A 105 8.97 -4.35 9.29
CA ALA A 105 7.60 -4.75 9.66
C ALA A 105 6.59 -4.43 8.56
N TYR A 106 6.80 -3.36 7.81
CA TYR A 106 5.97 -2.99 6.66
C TYR A 106 5.96 -4.07 5.58
N ASP A 107 7.13 -4.60 5.20
CA ASP A 107 7.24 -5.65 4.18
C ASP A 107 6.59 -6.95 4.65
N VAL A 108 6.74 -7.29 5.93
CA VAL A 108 6.06 -8.45 6.53
C VAL A 108 4.54 -8.30 6.42
N ILE A 109 3.99 -7.16 6.84
CA ILE A 109 2.55 -6.91 6.77
C ILE A 109 2.07 -6.92 5.32
N GLN A 110 2.81 -6.32 4.38
CA GLN A 110 2.46 -6.38 2.96
C GLN A 110 2.40 -7.81 2.40
N ASN A 111 3.28 -8.69 2.88
CA ASN A 111 3.30 -10.09 2.46
C ASN A 111 2.18 -10.92 3.10
N LEU A 112 1.74 -10.57 4.30
CA LEU A 112 0.58 -11.19 4.95
C LEU A 112 -0.73 -10.84 4.21
N PHE A 113 -0.79 -9.68 3.54
CA PHE A 113 -1.96 -9.22 2.79
C PHE A 113 -1.60 -9.01 1.30
N PRO A 114 -1.47 -10.10 0.53
CA PRO A 114 -0.98 -10.02 -0.86
C PRO A 114 -1.99 -9.44 -1.84
N ASP A 115 -3.29 -9.46 -1.53
CA ASP A 115 -4.34 -8.91 -2.40
C ASP A 115 -4.41 -7.38 -2.28
N LYS A 116 -3.51 -6.73 -3.01
CA LYS A 116 -3.39 -5.25 -3.03
C LYS A 116 -4.52 -4.54 -3.78
N SER A 117 -5.51 -5.27 -4.27
CA SER A 117 -6.75 -4.70 -4.81
C SER A 117 -7.80 -4.47 -3.73
N LYS A 118 -7.71 -5.23 -2.62
CA LYS A 118 -8.65 -5.21 -1.49
C LYS A 118 -8.05 -4.59 -0.24
N ASP A 119 -6.78 -4.92 0.04
CA ASP A 119 -6.10 -4.57 1.27
C ASP A 119 -5.00 -3.55 0.98
N PHE A 120 -4.99 -2.44 1.72
CA PHE A 120 -4.04 -1.35 1.52
C PHE A 120 -3.15 -1.21 2.75
N VAL A 121 -1.84 -1.27 2.54
CA VAL A 121 -0.83 -1.11 3.60
C VAL A 121 0.04 0.07 3.26
N PHE A 122 0.20 0.99 4.21
CA PHE A 122 1.08 2.16 4.05
C PHE A 122 1.59 2.67 5.40
N ASN A 123 2.75 3.29 5.37
CA ASN A 123 3.33 3.96 6.53
C ASN A 123 2.74 5.36 6.68
N ILE A 124 2.42 5.75 7.92
CA ILE A 124 2.10 7.13 8.29
C ILE A 124 3.33 7.79 8.92
N THR A 125 4.01 7.07 9.81
CA THR A 125 5.29 7.45 10.41
C THR A 125 6.27 6.27 10.28
N GLU A 126 7.49 6.42 10.79
CA GLU A 126 8.46 5.33 10.85
C GLU A 126 7.99 4.17 11.74
N SER A 127 7.16 4.47 12.74
CA SER A 127 6.65 3.50 13.72
C SER A 127 5.20 3.09 13.51
N ASP A 128 4.43 3.81 12.69
CA ASP A 128 3.00 3.59 12.51
C ASP A 128 2.69 3.09 11.10
N ILE A 129 2.23 1.86 11.01
CA ILE A 129 1.76 1.21 9.79
C ILE A 129 0.25 1.11 9.85
N VAL A 130 -0.41 1.47 8.76
CA VAL A 130 -1.87 1.33 8.61
C VAL A 130 -2.17 0.21 7.63
N LEU A 131 -3.08 -0.66 8.04
CA LEU A 131 -3.75 -1.64 7.20
C LEU A 131 -5.21 -1.24 7.06
N VAL A 132 -5.65 -0.96 5.84
CA VAL A 132 -7.07 -0.86 5.49
C VAL A 132 -7.49 -2.20 4.90
N LYS A 133 -8.30 -2.95 5.66
CA LYS A 133 -8.71 -4.32 5.32
C LYS A 133 -10.14 -4.34 4.81
N GLU A 134 -10.37 -4.95 3.65
CA GLU A 134 -11.72 -5.30 3.20
C GLU A 134 -12.26 -6.46 4.04
N VAL A 135 -13.50 -6.34 4.50
CA VAL A 135 -14.15 -7.33 5.35
C VAL A 135 -15.53 -7.69 4.83
N ALA A 136 -16.00 -8.88 5.16
CA ALA A 136 -17.37 -9.28 4.85
C ALA A 136 -18.38 -8.45 5.68
N ASN A 137 -19.56 -8.23 5.11
CA ASN A 137 -20.63 -7.59 5.85
C ASN A 137 -21.01 -8.45 7.08
N GLY A 138 -21.10 -7.79 8.25
CA GLY A 138 -21.44 -8.47 9.49
C GLY A 138 -20.27 -9.22 10.14
N VAL A 139 -19.01 -8.91 9.78
CA VAL A 139 -17.84 -9.46 10.47
C VAL A 139 -17.92 -9.17 11.98
N GLU A 140 -17.66 -10.18 12.80
CA GLU A 140 -17.70 -10.05 14.24
C GLU A 140 -16.41 -9.42 14.80
N SER A 141 -16.53 -8.66 15.88
CA SER A 141 -15.35 -8.06 16.57
C SER A 141 -14.31 -9.10 16.96
N LYS A 142 -14.75 -10.32 17.34
CA LYS A 142 -13.85 -11.43 17.66
C LYS A 142 -12.94 -11.86 16.51
N ASP A 143 -13.41 -11.76 15.27
CA ASP A 143 -12.60 -12.14 14.10
C ASP A 143 -11.57 -11.06 13.78
N LEU A 144 -11.93 -9.79 14.01
CA LEU A 144 -10.98 -8.69 13.91
C LEU A 144 -9.90 -8.75 15.01
N GLU A 145 -10.30 -9.13 16.23
CA GLU A 145 -9.34 -9.36 17.33
C GLU A 145 -8.38 -10.52 17.02
N LYS A 146 -8.89 -11.63 16.47
CA LYS A 146 -8.04 -12.75 16.01
C LYS A 146 -7.05 -12.30 14.93
N LEU A 147 -7.53 -11.49 13.98
CA LEU A 147 -6.69 -10.94 12.93
C LEU A 147 -5.57 -10.07 13.53
N ALA A 148 -5.90 -9.14 14.43
CA ALA A 148 -4.93 -8.27 15.08
C ALA A 148 -3.91 -9.07 15.91
N ARG A 149 -4.37 -10.10 16.61
CA ARG A 149 -3.50 -11.01 17.36
C ARG A 149 -2.58 -11.79 16.44
N SER A 150 -3.09 -12.34 15.34
CA SER A 150 -2.27 -13.04 14.34
C SER A 150 -1.16 -12.16 13.77
N ILE A 151 -1.45 -10.89 13.46
CA ILE A 151 -0.44 -9.92 13.01
C ILE A 151 0.63 -9.72 14.09
N SER A 152 0.21 -9.49 15.34
CA SER A 152 1.11 -9.27 16.46
C SER A 152 1.98 -10.50 16.74
N ASP A 153 1.38 -11.69 16.74
CA ASP A 153 2.07 -12.96 17.00
C ASP A 153 3.10 -13.26 15.89
N THR A 154 2.74 -13.07 14.63
CA THR A 154 3.66 -13.26 13.50
C THR A 154 4.86 -12.31 13.61
N LEU A 155 4.63 -11.03 13.85
CA LEU A 155 5.70 -10.05 13.97
C LEU A 155 6.60 -10.32 15.18
N SER A 156 6.03 -10.78 16.30
CA SER A 156 6.78 -11.05 17.52
C SER A 156 7.56 -12.36 17.45
N SER A 157 6.93 -13.45 17.00
CA SER A 157 7.51 -14.80 17.03
C SER A 157 8.50 -15.04 15.89
N GLU A 158 8.21 -14.55 14.69
CA GLU A 158 9.04 -14.82 13.52
C GLU A 158 10.07 -13.70 13.25
N PHE A 159 9.73 -12.47 13.59
CA PHE A 159 10.56 -11.29 13.26
C PHE A 159 11.08 -10.52 14.47
N TYR A 160 10.79 -10.98 15.69
CA TYR A 160 11.23 -10.35 16.95
C TYR A 160 10.87 -8.85 17.04
N THR A 161 9.79 -8.46 16.38
CA THR A 161 9.28 -7.09 16.34
C THR A 161 8.04 -6.97 17.21
N ARG A 162 8.14 -6.20 18.29
CA ARG A 162 6.98 -5.97 19.18
C ARG A 162 6.12 -4.84 18.64
N VAL A 163 4.81 -5.10 18.58
CA VAL A 163 3.83 -4.15 18.08
C VAL A 163 2.62 -4.07 18.99
N THR A 164 1.92 -2.95 18.92
CA THR A 164 0.55 -2.80 19.41
C THR A 164 -0.36 -2.59 18.23
N VAL A 165 -1.48 -3.30 18.20
CA VAL A 165 -2.48 -3.20 17.11
C VAL A 165 -3.75 -2.59 17.67
N GLY A 166 -4.14 -1.43 17.13
CA GLY A 166 -5.45 -0.83 17.37
C GLY A 166 -6.40 -1.13 16.22
N ILE A 167 -7.64 -1.44 16.54
CA ILE A 167 -8.69 -1.76 15.58
C ILE A 167 -9.74 -0.65 15.62
N GLY A 168 -10.04 -0.08 14.46
CA GLY A 168 -11.15 0.87 14.30
C GLY A 168 -12.49 0.15 14.09
N THR A 169 -13.56 0.91 14.03
CA THR A 169 -14.88 0.37 13.68
C THR A 169 -14.96 0.01 12.20
N VAL A 170 -15.66 -1.05 11.87
CA VAL A 170 -16.00 -1.40 10.48
C VAL A 170 -16.88 -0.29 9.90
N VAL A 171 -16.52 0.17 8.71
CA VAL A 171 -17.23 1.21 7.96
C VAL A 171 -17.72 0.67 6.62
N GLU A 172 -18.90 1.07 6.18
CA GLU A 172 -19.53 0.58 4.96
C GLU A 172 -19.08 1.31 3.71
N GLY A 173 -18.35 2.41 3.87
CA GLY A 173 -17.89 3.21 2.74
C GLY A 173 -16.53 3.84 2.98
N VAL A 174 -15.83 4.09 1.87
CA VAL A 174 -14.48 4.67 1.89
C VAL A 174 -14.42 6.05 2.54
N LYS A 175 -15.49 6.84 2.47
CA LYS A 175 -15.61 8.18 3.08
C LYS A 175 -15.44 8.18 4.61
N ASP A 176 -15.74 7.05 5.25
CA ASP A 176 -15.73 6.92 6.71
C ASP A 176 -14.42 6.31 7.24
N LEU A 177 -13.44 6.02 6.38
CA LEU A 177 -12.14 5.43 6.77
C LEU A 177 -11.37 6.32 7.76
N ALA A 178 -11.48 7.65 7.65
CA ALA A 178 -10.85 8.58 8.58
C ALA A 178 -11.38 8.39 10.01
N ARG A 179 -12.68 8.11 10.18
CA ARG A 179 -13.28 7.79 11.49
C ARG A 179 -12.72 6.49 12.04
N SER A 180 -12.73 5.42 11.25
CA SER A 180 -12.16 4.12 11.65
C SER A 180 -10.69 4.26 12.07
N PHE A 181 -9.91 5.07 11.35
CA PHE A 181 -8.52 5.34 11.69
C PHE A 181 -8.36 6.08 13.02
N LYS A 182 -9.14 7.14 13.27
CA LYS A 182 -9.12 7.89 14.54
C LYS A 182 -9.43 6.97 15.74
N GLU A 183 -10.37 6.05 15.58
CA GLU A 183 -10.70 5.05 16.61
C GLU A 183 -9.56 4.06 16.83
N ALA A 184 -8.92 3.57 15.76
CA ALA A 184 -7.73 2.72 15.87
C ALA A 184 -6.57 3.43 16.58
N GLN A 185 -6.36 4.74 16.34
CA GLN A 185 -5.37 5.54 17.06
C GLN A 185 -5.66 5.62 18.57
N ILE A 186 -6.93 5.82 18.94
CA ILE A 186 -7.37 5.85 20.33
C ILE A 186 -7.08 4.48 20.98
N ALA A 187 -7.43 3.38 20.32
CA ALA A 187 -7.18 2.02 20.83
C ALA A 187 -5.70 1.76 21.11
N VAL A 188 -4.79 2.14 20.19
CA VAL A 188 -3.33 2.03 20.40
C VAL A 188 -2.88 2.86 21.60
N SER A 189 -3.39 4.08 21.74
CA SER A 189 -2.99 5.00 22.82
C SER A 189 -3.41 4.47 24.18
N TYR A 190 -4.61 3.91 24.34
CA TYR A 190 -5.07 3.30 25.58
C TYR A 190 -4.27 2.05 25.95
N THR A 191 -3.93 1.20 24.99
CA THR A 191 -3.15 -0.01 25.23
C THR A 191 -1.73 0.35 25.72
N HIS A 192 -1.15 1.40 25.16
CA HIS A 192 0.19 1.88 25.56
C HIS A 192 0.21 2.44 27.00
N LEU A 193 -0.82 3.21 27.38
CA LEU A 193 -0.93 3.75 28.75
C LEU A 193 -1.06 2.64 29.79
N ARG A 194 -1.89 1.61 29.54
CA ARG A 194 -2.05 0.47 30.44
C ARG A 194 -0.76 -0.35 30.59
N ALA A 195 0.02 -0.54 29.52
CA ALA A 195 1.28 -1.25 29.58
C ALA A 195 2.32 -0.50 30.43
N HIS A 196 2.29 0.82 30.45
CA HIS A 196 3.14 1.66 31.30
C HIS A 196 2.73 1.63 32.78
N GLU A 197 1.43 1.62 33.07
CA GLU A 197 0.94 1.53 34.46
C GLU A 197 1.22 0.18 35.12
N THR A 198 1.16 -0.92 34.35
CA THR A 198 1.46 -2.27 34.87
C THR A 198 2.96 -2.54 34.98
N GLY A 199 3.82 -1.83 34.26
CA GLY A 199 5.30 -1.94 34.35
C GLY A 199 5.92 -1.13 35.48
N ALA A 200 5.17 -0.25 36.16
CA ALA A 200 5.66 0.59 37.24
C ALA A 200 5.55 -0.07 38.66
N TYR A 201 5.08 -1.32 38.73
CA TYR A 201 4.87 -2.07 39.98
C TYR A 201 5.62 -3.42 40.04
N LEU A 202 6.74 -3.54 39.34
CA LEU A 202 7.66 -4.68 39.50
C LEU A 202 9.06 -4.22 39.83
#